data_f72559bdcd64d9ee06eb3c5457eaae4d
#
_entry.id   f72559bdcd64d9ee06eb3c5457eaae4d
#
_cell.length_a   1.000
_cell.length_b   1.000
_cell.length_c   1.000
_cell.angle_alpha   90.00
_cell.angle_beta   90.00
_cell.angle_gamma   90.00
#
_symmetry.space_group_name_H-M   'P 1'
#
loop_
_entity.id
_entity.type
_entity.pdbx_description
1 polymer ?
#
loop_
_entity_poly.entity_id
_entity_poly.type
_entity_poly.pdbx_seq_one_letter_code
_entity_poly.pdbx_strand_id
1 'polypeptide(L)' 'SYMEYIRSIESSGNLTALHVKLNDLRHNLQRGIAGGHTKQVKKHSEALKYLLKE' A
#
# COMPACT_ATOMS: atom_id res chain seq x y z
N SER A 1 1.66 -13.58 2.49
CA SER A 1 0.90 -12.49 3.12
C SER A 1 0.93 -11.22 2.27
N TYR A 2 0.08 -10.29 2.59
CA TYR A 2 0.03 -9.03 1.86
C TYR A 2 1.34 -8.24 2.00
N MET A 3 1.92 -8.22 3.19
CA MET A 3 3.20 -7.52 3.41
C MET A 3 4.37 -8.16 2.66
N GLU A 4 4.36 -9.48 2.49
CA GLU A 4 5.37 -10.14 1.66
C GLU A 4 5.27 -9.67 0.22
N TYR A 5 4.06 -9.55 -0.30
CA TYR A 5 3.82 -9.02 -1.63
C TYR A 5 4.34 -7.58 -1.76
N ILE A 6 4.05 -6.72 -0.78
CA ILE A 6 4.52 -5.33 -0.76
C ILE A 6 6.06 -5.27 -0.74
N ARG A 7 6.69 -6.12 0.08
CA ARG A 7 8.15 -6.19 0.13
C ARG A 7 8.74 -6.61 -1.19
N SER A 8 8.08 -7.53 -1.90
CA SER A 8 8.57 -7.99 -3.20
C SER A 8 8.56 -6.89 -4.24
N ILE A 9 7.58 -6.01 -4.21
CA ILE A 9 7.52 -4.85 -5.11
C ILE A 9 8.71 -3.92 -4.83
N GLU A 10 8.98 -3.63 -3.57
CA GLU A 10 10.10 -2.79 -3.19
C GLU A 10 11.42 -3.42 -3.60
N SER A 11 11.60 -4.71 -3.33
CA SER A 11 12.85 -5.44 -3.63
C SER A 11 13.13 -5.56 -5.11
N SER A 12 12.11 -5.50 -5.95
CA SER A 12 12.28 -5.67 -7.40
C SER A 12 13.11 -4.56 -8.03
N GLY A 13 13.20 -3.41 -7.39
CA GLY A 13 13.90 -2.25 -7.94
C GLY A 13 13.18 -1.57 -9.08
N ASN A 14 11.96 -1.99 -9.39
CA ASN A 14 11.17 -1.41 -10.48
C ASN A 14 10.42 -0.18 -9.96
N LEU A 15 10.97 1.02 -10.24
CA LEU A 15 10.38 2.25 -9.74
C LEU A 15 8.99 2.53 -10.31
N THR A 16 8.74 2.13 -11.54
CA THR A 16 7.41 2.30 -12.15
C THR A 16 6.37 1.48 -11.39
N ALA A 17 6.68 0.21 -11.12
CA ALA A 17 5.78 -0.66 -10.36
C ALA A 17 5.54 -0.11 -8.95
N LEU A 18 6.58 0.41 -8.31
CA LEU A 18 6.47 1.00 -6.98
C LEU A 18 5.55 2.22 -6.98
N HIS A 19 5.73 3.12 -7.95
CA HIS A 19 4.89 4.33 -8.05
C HIS A 19 3.44 3.99 -8.32
N VAL A 20 3.18 3.02 -9.20
CA VAL A 20 1.82 2.55 -9.48
C VAL A 20 1.20 2.00 -8.21
N LYS A 21 1.95 1.22 -7.44
CA LYS A 21 1.44 0.63 -6.20
C LYS A 21 1.18 1.69 -5.13
N LEU A 22 2.05 2.68 -5.00
CA LEU A 22 1.82 3.79 -4.06
C LEU A 22 0.53 4.53 -4.38
N ASN A 23 0.30 4.83 -5.65
CA ASN A 23 -0.92 5.50 -6.08
C ASN A 23 -2.16 4.64 -5.80
N ASP A 24 -2.08 3.35 -6.08
CA ASP A 24 -3.15 2.38 -5.82
C ASP A 24 -3.49 2.32 -4.32
N LEU A 25 -2.47 2.26 -3.47
CA LEU A 25 -2.65 2.21 -2.01
C LEU A 25 -3.34 3.47 -1.50
N ARG A 26 -2.96 4.63 -2.00
CA ARG A 26 -3.58 5.90 -1.59
C ARG A 26 -5.06 5.94 -1.96
N HIS A 27 -5.40 5.51 -3.17
CA HIS A 27 -6.79 5.46 -3.62
C HIS A 27 -7.61 4.46 -2.80
N ASN A 28 -7.05 3.27 -2.56
CA ASN A 28 -7.71 2.25 -1.76
C ASN A 28 -7.92 2.70 -0.32
N LEU A 29 -6.94 3.41 0.24
CA LEU A 29 -7.04 3.93 1.59
C LEU A 29 -8.17 4.95 1.70
N GLN A 30 -8.26 5.88 0.75
CA GLN A 30 -9.32 6.87 0.73
C GLN A 30 -10.71 6.22 0.65
N ARG A 31 -10.84 5.22 -0.24
CA ARG A 31 -12.12 4.49 -0.37
C ARG A 31 -12.45 3.72 0.88
N GLY A 32 -11.45 3.12 1.52
CA GLY A 32 -11.64 2.38 2.76
C GLY A 32 -12.11 3.27 3.90
N ILE A 33 -11.51 4.45 4.03
CA ILE A 33 -11.91 5.44 5.05
C ILE A 33 -13.35 5.89 4.80
N ALA A 34 -13.67 6.26 3.57
CA ALA A 34 -15.01 6.73 3.22
C ALA A 34 -16.06 5.66 3.44
N GLY A 35 -15.73 4.38 3.20
CA GLY A 35 -16.66 3.26 3.36
C GLY A 35 -16.67 2.62 4.73
N GLY A 36 -15.81 3.06 5.67
CA GLY A 36 -15.74 2.48 7.00
C GLY A 36 -15.11 1.09 7.05
N HIS A 37 -14.28 0.73 6.06
CA HIS A 37 -13.64 -0.59 5.98
C HIS A 37 -12.37 -0.64 6.81
N THR A 38 -12.49 -0.74 8.13
CA THR A 38 -11.36 -0.58 9.06
C THR A 38 -10.21 -1.57 8.81
N LYS A 39 -10.51 -2.83 8.50
CA LYS A 39 -9.44 -3.82 8.22
C LYS A 39 -8.66 -3.45 6.98
N GLN A 40 -9.35 -2.99 5.94
CA GLN A 40 -8.69 -2.57 4.69
C GLN A 40 -7.87 -1.31 4.91
N VAL A 41 -8.40 -0.35 5.68
CA VAL A 41 -7.65 0.87 6.03
C VAL A 41 -6.37 0.53 6.75
N LYS A 42 -6.43 -0.36 7.75
CA LYS A 42 -5.24 -0.78 8.49
C LYS A 42 -4.21 -1.43 7.58
N LYS A 43 -4.65 -2.38 6.74
CA LYS A 43 -3.76 -3.11 5.83
C LYS A 43 -3.06 -2.15 4.86
N HIS A 44 -3.82 -1.27 4.22
CA HIS A 44 -3.26 -0.36 3.22
C HIS A 44 -2.40 0.73 3.85
N SER A 45 -2.75 1.22 5.05
CA SER A 45 -1.94 2.23 5.71
C SER A 45 -0.59 1.66 6.18
N GLU A 46 -0.57 0.41 6.66
CA GLU A 46 0.68 -0.26 7.03
C GLU A 46 1.60 -0.45 5.81
N ALA A 47 1.02 -0.87 4.69
CA ALA A 47 1.79 -1.03 3.46
C ALA A 47 2.36 0.32 2.98
N LEU A 48 1.56 1.37 3.04
CA LEU A 48 1.99 2.69 2.61
C LEU A 48 3.12 3.21 3.50
N LYS A 49 3.00 3.07 4.81
CA LYS A 49 4.06 3.45 5.75
C LYS A 49 5.36 2.71 5.46
N TYR A 50 5.26 1.41 5.20
CA TYR A 50 6.43 0.60 4.87
C TYR A 50 7.13 1.12 3.62
N LEU A 51 6.38 1.37 2.55
CA LEU A 51 6.96 1.83 1.29
C LEU A 51 7.53 3.24 1.38
N LEU A 52 6.92 4.11 2.19
CA LEU A 52 7.40 5.48 2.39
C LEU A 52 8.48 5.57 3.47
N LYS A 53 8.80 4.48 4.14
CA LYS A 53 9.82 4.42 5.21
C LYS A 53 9.46 5.32 6.40
N GLU A 54 8.21 5.38 6.73
CA GLU A 54 7.74 6.17 7.88
C GLU A 54 7.60 5.35 9.17
#